data_e95b85529dabeb56188c92615b67c44a
#
_entry.id   e95b85529dabeb56188c92615b67c44a
#
_cell.length_a   1.000
_cell.length_b   1.000
_cell.length_c   1.000
_cell.angle_alpha   90.00
_cell.angle_beta   90.00
_cell.angle_gamma   90.00
#
_symmetry.space_group_name_H-M   'P 1'
#
loop_
_entity.id
_entity.type
_entity.pdbx_description
1 polymer ?
#
loop_
_entity_poly.entity_id
_entity_poly.type
_entity_poly.pdbx_seq_one_letter_code
_entity_poly.pdbx_strand_id
1 'polypeptide(L)'
;MIHNARNEVRNEEGCGAINPCCSGVASSWSDSRGAAAKESPTDSAFVPASASGAPQLVEALRQGLREHGYVEEQNIEPRYAEGNIERLAGFAAELVRLKADVIVVGSTPGIIAVKNTTGAIPIVMVTTGDPVAGGLVASLARPGGNITGLTALGQELSGKRLEVLKEAVPKGSRVAVLSNPTNPDSELSLKGMEVAARALGVHIRLQEVRDPTEFDKAFEATIRGGARALMVLPDPMFVSQAGRIVALSAKSRLPTMYAHREFVDAGGLMFYGASLADMWRRATTYVDKILKGTKPADLPVEQPKKFEFIINLKAAKQIGLTIPPNVLVRADRVIQ
;
A
#
# COMPACT_ATOMS: atom_id res chain seq x y z
N MET A 1 -3.30 -17.78 66.22
CA MET A 1 -4.23 -18.84 66.65
C MET A 1 -4.23 -19.82 65.46
N ILE A 2 -3.40 -20.94 65.53
CA ILE A 2 -3.80 -22.23 66.04
C ILE A 2 -4.81 -22.88 65.10
N HIS A 3 -4.66 -24.06 64.44
CA HIS A 3 -3.93 -25.32 64.56
C HIS A 3 -4.20 -26.05 63.23
N ASN A 4 -3.29 -26.73 62.59
CA ASN A 4 -2.69 -28.05 62.79
C ASN A 4 -3.67 -29.28 62.68
N ALA A 5 -3.38 -30.24 61.80
CA ALA A 5 -3.05 -31.66 61.96
C ALA A 5 -3.29 -32.40 60.65
N ARG A 6 -2.32 -33.03 60.01
CA ARG A 6 -1.68 -34.37 60.16
C ARG A 6 -2.66 -35.54 60.23
N ASN A 7 -2.47 -36.48 59.29
CA ASN A 7 -2.14 -37.94 59.46
C ASN A 7 -2.12 -38.58 58.06
N GLU A 8 -1.07 -39.16 57.57
CA GLU A 8 -0.32 -40.41 57.77
C GLU A 8 -1.20 -41.68 57.95
N VAL A 9 -0.88 -42.66 57.08
CA VAL A 9 -0.45 -44.06 57.42
C VAL A 9 -0.71 -44.98 56.21
N ARG A 10 0.31 -45.53 55.56
CA ARG A 10 0.93 -46.85 55.55
C ARG A 10 -0.03 -48.00 55.14
N ASN A 11 0.31 -48.98 54.41
CA ASN A 11 1.36 -50.00 54.10
C ASN A 11 0.63 -51.04 53.24
N GLU A 12 1.12 -51.99 52.59
CA GLU A 12 2.30 -52.76 52.35
C GLU A 12 2.01 -53.83 51.25
N GLU A 13 3.04 -54.18 50.56
CA GLU A 13 3.53 -55.45 50.11
C GLU A 13 2.72 -56.44 49.22
N GLY A 14 3.45 -57.01 48.24
CA GLY A 14 3.12 -58.26 47.58
C GLY A 14 3.98 -58.61 46.36
N CYS A 15 5.09 -59.26 46.61
CA CYS A 15 6.07 -59.88 45.72
C CYS A 15 5.51 -60.73 44.57
N GLY A 16 6.24 -60.87 43.47
CA GLY A 16 6.10 -61.94 42.50
C GLY A 16 6.95 -61.81 41.25
N ALA A 17 8.21 -62.22 41.31
CA ALA A 17 9.13 -62.38 40.19
C ALA A 17 8.65 -63.45 39.18
N ILE A 18 9.00 -63.24 37.89
CA ILE A 18 9.75 -64.19 37.01
C ILE A 18 10.03 -63.51 35.65
N ASN A 19 11.30 -63.37 35.28
CA ASN A 19 11.87 -63.21 33.92
C ASN A 19 12.05 -64.62 33.28
N PRO A 20 12.36 -64.84 31.98
CA PRO A 20 13.06 -63.97 31.04
C PRO A 20 12.69 -64.12 29.52
N CYS A 21 13.40 -63.31 28.71
CA CYS A 21 13.80 -63.52 27.31
C CYS A 21 12.74 -63.48 26.18
N CYS A 22 12.81 -62.45 25.33
CA CYS A 22 13.26 -62.59 23.93
C CYS A 22 13.55 -61.26 23.26
N SER A 23 14.69 -61.23 22.64
CA SER A 23 15.31 -60.28 21.73
C SER A 23 14.42 -59.74 20.61
N GLY A 24 14.62 -58.49 20.26
CA GLY A 24 14.51 -58.16 18.86
C GLY A 24 13.90 -56.81 18.53
N VAL A 25 14.73 -55.96 17.97
CA VAL A 25 14.44 -54.84 17.04
C VAL A 25 14.03 -53.54 17.71
N ALA A 26 15.02 -52.72 17.96
CA ALA A 26 14.89 -51.29 18.11
C ALA A 26 14.55 -50.67 16.75
N SER A 27 13.29 -50.33 16.51
CA SER A 27 12.90 -49.41 15.47
C SER A 27 12.99 -47.99 16.01
N SER A 28 13.98 -47.25 15.53
CA SER A 28 14.13 -45.83 15.74
C SER A 28 12.91 -45.09 15.17
N TRP A 29 12.02 -44.71 16.04
CA TRP A 29 11.03 -43.69 15.71
C TRP A 29 11.73 -42.34 15.82
N SER A 30 12.15 -41.84 14.68
CA SER A 30 12.51 -40.41 14.52
C SER A 30 11.27 -39.57 14.81
N ASP A 31 11.37 -38.86 15.91
CA ASP A 31 10.42 -37.87 16.37
C ASP A 31 10.41 -36.70 15.37
N SER A 32 9.67 -36.85 14.26
CA SER A 32 9.30 -35.72 13.39
C SER A 32 8.16 -34.99 14.09
N ARG A 33 8.52 -34.14 15.07
CA ARG A 33 7.64 -33.09 15.53
C ARG A 33 7.45 -32.12 14.41
N GLY A 34 6.48 -32.37 13.53
CA GLY A 34 5.89 -31.41 12.66
C GLY A 34 5.42 -30.23 13.50
N ALA A 35 5.82 -29.04 13.13
CA ALA A 35 5.29 -27.82 13.69
C ALA A 35 3.76 -27.91 13.65
N ALA A 36 3.13 -27.96 14.81
CA ALA A 36 1.68 -27.94 14.94
C ALA A 36 1.22 -26.61 14.32
N ALA A 37 0.43 -26.69 13.24
CA ALA A 37 -0.28 -25.54 12.70
C ALA A 37 -1.12 -24.96 13.85
N LYS A 38 -1.04 -23.65 14.06
CA LYS A 38 -1.92 -22.94 14.98
C LYS A 38 -3.38 -23.22 14.56
N GLU A 39 -4.14 -23.87 15.41
CA GLU A 39 -5.54 -24.27 15.16
C GLU A 39 -6.55 -23.10 15.26
N SER A 40 -6.10 -21.89 15.51
CA SER A 40 -6.95 -20.68 15.56
C SER A 40 -6.76 -19.81 14.32
N PRO A 41 -7.83 -19.19 13.79
CA PRO A 41 -7.71 -18.20 12.72
C PRO A 41 -6.67 -17.15 13.09
N THR A 42 -5.78 -16.84 12.15
CA THR A 42 -4.76 -15.82 12.34
C THR A 42 -5.45 -14.46 12.22
N ASP A 43 -5.45 -13.66 13.29
CA ASP A 43 -5.98 -12.29 13.27
C ASP A 43 -5.03 -11.41 12.47
N SER A 44 -5.35 -11.19 11.20
CA SER A 44 -4.60 -10.32 10.31
C SER A 44 -5.43 -9.10 9.94
N ALA A 45 -4.84 -7.93 10.09
CA ALA A 45 -5.53 -6.69 9.81
C ALA A 45 -5.01 -6.05 8.52
N PHE A 46 -5.91 -5.66 7.64
CA PHE A 46 -5.61 -5.01 6.38
C PHE A 46 -6.20 -3.60 6.37
N VAL A 47 -5.36 -2.61 6.06
CA VAL A 47 -5.76 -1.21 5.95
C VAL A 47 -5.50 -0.72 4.52
N PRO A 48 -6.35 -1.05 3.53
CA PRO A 48 -6.33 -0.33 2.27
C PRO A 48 -6.77 1.11 2.53
N ALA A 49 -6.29 2.04 1.74
CA ALA A 49 -6.67 3.45 1.85
C ALA A 49 -8.20 3.67 1.73
N SER A 50 -8.91 2.78 1.06
CA SER A 50 -10.39 2.68 1.10
C SER A 50 -10.84 1.37 0.46
N ALA A 51 -11.68 0.59 1.12
CA ALA A 51 -12.37 -0.55 0.49
C ALA A 51 -13.39 -0.06 -0.55
N SER A 52 -14.03 1.09 -0.31
CA SER A 52 -14.99 1.71 -1.22
C SER A 52 -14.34 2.50 -2.36
N GLY A 53 -13.11 3.04 -2.16
CA GLY A 53 -12.39 3.85 -3.15
C GLY A 53 -11.48 3.06 -4.10
N ALA A 54 -11.12 1.82 -3.76
CA ALA A 54 -10.22 0.99 -4.56
C ALA A 54 -10.51 -0.52 -4.40
N PRO A 55 -11.72 -0.99 -4.77
CA PRO A 55 -12.12 -2.39 -4.60
C PRO A 55 -11.18 -3.36 -5.33
N GLN A 56 -10.55 -2.93 -6.42
CA GLN A 56 -9.57 -3.72 -7.16
C GLN A 56 -8.29 -4.02 -6.35
N LEU A 57 -7.90 -3.14 -5.40
CA LEU A 57 -6.74 -3.39 -4.53
C LEU A 57 -7.06 -4.42 -3.46
N VAL A 58 -8.27 -4.35 -2.90
CA VAL A 58 -8.77 -5.35 -1.95
C VAL A 58 -8.87 -6.71 -2.61
N GLU A 59 -9.41 -6.78 -3.84
CA GLU A 59 -9.49 -8.05 -4.57
C GLU A 59 -8.12 -8.60 -4.96
N ALA A 60 -7.17 -7.74 -5.32
CA ALA A 60 -5.79 -8.16 -5.58
C ALA A 60 -5.12 -8.75 -4.31
N LEU A 61 -5.36 -8.15 -3.14
CA LEU A 61 -4.91 -8.68 -1.86
C LEU A 61 -5.56 -10.05 -1.57
N ARG A 62 -6.89 -10.15 -1.70
CA ARG A 62 -7.63 -11.41 -1.51
C ARG A 62 -7.13 -12.52 -2.43
N GLN A 63 -6.90 -12.18 -3.70
CA GLN A 63 -6.33 -13.12 -4.65
C GLN A 63 -4.96 -13.61 -4.20
N GLY A 64 -4.06 -12.71 -3.80
CA GLY A 64 -2.74 -13.08 -3.32
C GLY A 64 -2.79 -13.93 -2.05
N LEU A 65 -3.71 -13.65 -1.11
CA LEU A 65 -3.92 -14.47 0.09
C LEU A 65 -4.35 -15.89 -0.31
N ARG A 66 -5.33 -16.02 -1.24
CA ARG A 66 -5.76 -17.34 -1.74
C ARG A 66 -4.62 -18.13 -2.39
N GLU A 67 -3.73 -17.45 -3.15
CA GLU A 67 -2.55 -18.07 -3.76
C GLU A 67 -1.59 -18.68 -2.71
N HIS A 68 -1.58 -18.18 -1.48
CA HIS A 68 -0.82 -18.69 -0.33
C HIS A 68 -1.64 -19.65 0.57
N GLY A 69 -2.88 -19.98 0.19
CA GLY A 69 -3.74 -20.88 0.95
C GLY A 69 -4.51 -20.23 2.11
N TYR A 70 -4.53 -18.89 2.17
CA TYR A 70 -5.32 -18.15 3.15
C TYR A 70 -6.72 -17.88 2.62
N VAL A 71 -7.74 -18.27 3.39
CA VAL A 71 -9.16 -18.10 3.06
C VAL A 71 -9.83 -17.33 4.19
N GLU A 72 -10.49 -16.22 3.86
CA GLU A 72 -11.24 -15.41 4.82
C GLU A 72 -12.24 -16.28 5.59
N GLU A 73 -12.44 -16.01 6.87
CA GLU A 73 -13.32 -16.72 7.79
C GLU A 73 -12.92 -18.18 8.10
N GLN A 74 -11.90 -18.73 7.45
CA GLN A 74 -11.42 -20.10 7.72
C GLN A 74 -10.10 -20.12 8.49
N ASN A 75 -9.08 -19.40 7.98
CA ASN A 75 -7.74 -19.40 8.56
C ASN A 75 -7.09 -18.00 8.58
N ILE A 76 -7.83 -16.98 8.14
CA ILE A 76 -7.44 -15.58 8.24
C ILE A 76 -8.69 -14.70 8.44
N GLU A 77 -8.64 -13.74 9.35
CA GLU A 77 -9.71 -12.79 9.60
C GLU A 77 -9.25 -11.36 9.21
N PRO A 78 -9.54 -10.90 7.98
CA PRO A 78 -9.15 -9.58 7.57
C PRO A 78 -10.11 -8.52 8.12
N ARG A 79 -9.54 -7.40 8.56
CA ARG A 79 -10.30 -6.20 8.95
C ARG A 79 -9.91 -5.04 8.07
N TYR A 80 -10.89 -4.33 7.52
CA TYR A 80 -10.67 -3.23 6.57
C TYR A 80 -11.00 -1.89 7.21
N ALA A 81 -10.01 -0.96 7.22
CA ALA A 81 -10.29 0.44 7.54
C ALA A 81 -10.76 1.15 6.27
N GLU A 82 -11.96 1.71 6.29
CA GLU A 82 -12.65 2.32 5.14
C GLU A 82 -12.04 3.68 4.68
N GLY A 83 -10.70 3.80 4.68
CA GLY A 83 -9.99 4.93 4.05
C GLY A 83 -10.12 6.28 4.75
N ASN A 84 -10.69 6.32 5.93
CA ASN A 84 -10.73 7.55 6.71
C ASN A 84 -9.41 7.73 7.46
N ILE A 85 -8.54 8.63 6.95
CA ILE A 85 -7.21 8.91 7.52
C ILE A 85 -7.33 9.37 8.99
N GLU A 86 -8.37 10.11 9.35
CA GLU A 86 -8.59 10.56 10.73
C GLU A 86 -8.93 9.40 11.68
N ARG A 87 -9.51 8.31 11.16
CA ARG A 87 -9.79 7.07 11.92
C ARG A 87 -8.62 6.11 12.00
N LEU A 88 -7.57 6.30 11.19
CA LEU A 88 -6.44 5.35 11.12
C LEU A 88 -5.75 5.14 12.47
N ALA A 89 -5.57 6.19 13.27
CA ALA A 89 -4.96 6.06 14.59
C ALA A 89 -5.82 5.24 15.54
N GLY A 90 -7.15 5.48 15.55
CA GLY A 90 -8.11 4.71 16.35
C GLY A 90 -8.19 3.26 15.91
N PHE A 91 -8.21 3.02 14.59
CA PHE A 91 -8.22 1.69 14.01
C PHE A 91 -6.91 0.93 14.30
N ALA A 92 -5.76 1.60 14.19
CA ALA A 92 -4.48 1.01 14.56
C ALA A 92 -4.45 0.61 16.04
N ALA A 93 -4.98 1.46 16.94
CA ALA A 93 -5.10 1.12 18.36
C ALA A 93 -6.04 -0.08 18.60
N GLU A 94 -7.13 -0.18 17.85
CA GLU A 94 -8.01 -1.36 17.89
C GLU A 94 -7.27 -2.65 17.47
N LEU A 95 -6.51 -2.61 16.37
CA LEU A 95 -5.73 -3.75 15.90
C LEU A 95 -4.67 -4.19 16.91
N VAL A 96 -4.03 -3.24 17.59
CA VAL A 96 -3.11 -3.55 18.69
C VAL A 96 -3.83 -4.24 19.84
N ARG A 97 -5.03 -3.76 20.21
CA ARG A 97 -5.85 -4.36 21.26
C ARG A 97 -6.29 -5.79 20.90
N LEU A 98 -6.60 -6.02 19.63
CA LEU A 98 -6.98 -7.35 19.10
C LEU A 98 -5.77 -8.27 18.90
N LYS A 99 -4.53 -7.79 19.13
CA LYS A 99 -3.28 -8.54 18.95
C LYS A 99 -3.14 -9.10 17.52
N ALA A 100 -3.46 -8.27 16.53
CA ALA A 100 -3.28 -8.66 15.14
C ALA A 100 -1.86 -9.20 14.89
N ASP A 101 -1.73 -10.30 14.16
CA ASP A 101 -0.44 -10.95 13.86
C ASP A 101 0.37 -10.15 12.82
N VAL A 102 -0.30 -9.44 11.90
CA VAL A 102 0.32 -8.59 10.88
C VAL A 102 -0.65 -7.50 10.42
N ILE A 103 -0.13 -6.32 10.12
CA ILE A 103 -0.90 -5.20 9.57
C ILE A 103 -0.38 -4.90 8.16
N VAL A 104 -1.26 -4.93 7.14
CA VAL A 104 -0.95 -4.46 5.79
C VAL A 104 -1.54 -3.07 5.62
N VAL A 105 -0.71 -2.10 5.25
CA VAL A 105 -1.15 -0.70 5.16
C VAL A 105 -0.66 -0.02 3.89
N GLY A 106 -1.60 0.63 3.18
CA GLY A 106 -1.31 1.50 2.04
C GLY A 106 -1.19 2.97 2.47
N SER A 107 -0.46 3.74 1.70
CA SER A 107 -0.18 5.17 1.87
C SER A 107 0.78 5.53 3.03
N THR A 108 1.63 6.50 2.77
CA THR A 108 2.63 6.96 3.76
C THR A 108 1.98 7.54 5.03
N PRO A 109 0.92 8.37 4.97
CA PRO A 109 0.24 8.81 6.19
C PRO A 109 -0.33 7.66 7.02
N GLY A 110 -0.89 6.62 6.37
CA GLY A 110 -1.40 5.43 7.05
C GLY A 110 -0.31 4.64 7.76
N ILE A 111 0.83 4.45 7.09
CA ILE A 111 1.99 3.75 7.66
C ILE A 111 2.52 4.50 8.89
N ILE A 112 2.62 5.83 8.82
CA ILE A 112 3.05 6.67 9.95
C ILE A 112 2.08 6.52 11.13
N ALA A 113 0.77 6.56 10.88
CA ALA A 113 -0.24 6.41 11.93
C ALA A 113 -0.11 5.04 12.65
N VAL A 114 0.05 3.95 11.89
CA VAL A 114 0.23 2.60 12.45
C VAL A 114 1.57 2.48 13.18
N LYS A 115 2.67 2.99 12.59
CA LYS A 115 4.01 2.99 13.21
C LYS A 115 4.01 3.68 14.58
N ASN A 116 3.30 4.80 14.69
CA ASN A 116 3.22 5.55 15.96
C ASN A 116 2.38 4.82 17.04
N THR A 117 1.57 3.84 16.64
CA THR A 117 0.71 3.09 17.55
C THR A 117 1.36 1.79 18.03
N THR A 118 2.21 1.16 17.21
CA THR A 118 2.87 -0.10 17.56
C THR A 118 4.27 -0.20 17.00
N GLY A 119 5.22 -0.62 17.86
CA GLY A 119 6.57 -1.03 17.47
C GLY A 119 6.75 -2.55 17.43
N ALA A 120 5.73 -3.32 17.83
CA ALA A 120 5.83 -4.77 17.99
C ALA A 120 5.13 -5.56 16.88
N ILE A 121 3.95 -5.12 16.45
CA ILE A 121 3.21 -5.83 15.41
C ILE A 121 3.90 -5.60 14.05
N PRO A 122 4.17 -6.67 13.28
CA PRO A 122 4.68 -6.57 11.92
C PRO A 122 3.80 -5.70 11.01
N ILE A 123 4.42 -4.82 10.24
CA ILE A 123 3.75 -3.94 9.29
C ILE A 123 4.26 -4.23 7.88
N VAL A 124 3.37 -4.65 6.99
CA VAL A 124 3.65 -4.78 5.55
C VAL A 124 3.11 -3.55 4.84
N MET A 125 3.99 -2.69 4.37
CA MET A 125 3.62 -1.46 3.67
C MET A 125 3.45 -1.69 2.17
N VAL A 126 2.49 -0.98 1.57
CA VAL A 126 2.36 -0.80 0.12
C VAL A 126 2.23 0.70 -0.13
N THR A 127 3.33 1.39 -0.42
CA THR A 127 3.35 2.85 -0.54
C THR A 127 3.87 3.33 -1.89
N THR A 128 3.52 4.57 -2.23
CA THR A 128 4.12 5.29 -3.36
C THR A 128 5.27 6.20 -2.92
N GLY A 129 5.43 6.44 -1.62
CA GLY A 129 6.47 7.29 -1.04
C GLY A 129 7.84 6.62 -0.95
N ASP A 130 8.84 7.39 -0.52
CA ASP A 130 10.16 6.88 -0.18
C ASP A 130 10.22 6.52 1.31
N PRO A 131 10.25 5.22 1.67
CA PRO A 131 10.22 4.81 3.06
C PRO A 131 11.53 5.07 3.81
N VAL A 132 12.63 5.26 3.10
CA VAL A 132 13.94 5.62 3.69
C VAL A 132 13.98 7.10 3.99
N ALA A 133 13.67 7.96 3.00
CA ALA A 133 13.61 9.40 3.21
C ALA A 133 12.51 9.80 4.22
N GLY A 134 11.39 9.05 4.25
CA GLY A 134 10.32 9.20 5.25
C GLY A 134 10.63 8.63 6.63
N GLY A 135 11.83 8.06 6.85
CA GLY A 135 12.25 7.50 8.15
C GLY A 135 11.41 6.29 8.60
N LEU A 136 10.75 5.60 7.67
CA LEU A 136 9.95 4.41 7.97
C LEU A 136 10.83 3.18 8.14
N VAL A 137 11.88 3.06 7.33
CA VAL A 137 12.87 1.97 7.35
C VAL A 137 14.27 2.51 7.24
N ALA A 138 15.27 1.77 7.74
CA ALA A 138 16.67 2.19 7.70
C ALA A 138 17.26 2.14 6.28
N SER A 139 16.92 1.12 5.51
CA SER A 139 17.25 0.99 4.08
C SER A 139 16.27 0.00 3.41
N LEU A 140 16.23 0.00 2.07
CA LEU A 140 15.39 -0.97 1.35
C LEU A 140 15.88 -2.41 1.54
N ALA A 141 17.20 -2.62 1.54
CA ALA A 141 17.79 -3.94 1.69
C ALA A 141 17.67 -4.51 3.11
N ARG A 142 17.71 -3.63 4.14
CA ARG A 142 17.63 -3.99 5.57
C ARG A 142 16.73 -3.00 6.28
N PRO A 143 15.42 -3.25 6.35
CA PRO A 143 14.45 -2.34 6.97
C PRO A 143 14.74 -2.02 8.44
N GLY A 144 15.20 -3.02 9.22
CA GLY A 144 15.75 -2.84 10.55
C GLY A 144 14.74 -2.70 11.70
N GLY A 145 13.45 -2.77 11.42
CA GLY A 145 12.37 -2.65 12.43
C GLY A 145 11.23 -3.62 12.20
N ASN A 146 10.01 -3.21 12.61
CA ASN A 146 8.80 -3.99 12.39
C ASN A 146 8.10 -3.67 11.05
N ILE A 147 8.69 -2.83 10.18
CA ILE A 147 8.12 -2.41 8.90
C ILE A 147 8.92 -3.02 7.75
N THR A 148 8.24 -3.62 6.79
CA THR A 148 8.75 -4.10 5.50
C THR A 148 7.67 -3.96 4.43
N GLY A 149 7.89 -4.44 3.21
CA GLY A 149 6.87 -4.49 2.15
C GLY A 149 7.33 -3.94 0.81
N LEU A 150 6.51 -3.11 0.16
CA LEU A 150 6.75 -2.61 -1.18
C LEU A 150 6.63 -1.07 -1.24
N THR A 151 7.50 -0.45 -2.05
CA THR A 151 7.43 0.97 -2.37
C THR A 151 7.55 1.21 -3.85
N ALA A 152 6.73 2.13 -4.41
CA ALA A 152 6.82 2.52 -5.81
C ALA A 152 7.85 3.63 -6.07
N LEU A 153 8.49 4.20 -5.04
CA LEU A 153 9.39 5.37 -5.14
C LEU A 153 8.80 6.45 -6.06
N GLY A 154 7.57 6.87 -5.75
CA GLY A 154 6.74 7.71 -6.62
C GLY A 154 7.34 9.05 -6.99
N GLN A 155 8.29 9.57 -6.18
CA GLN A 155 9.04 10.79 -6.48
C GLN A 155 9.88 10.63 -7.75
N GLU A 156 10.50 9.48 -8.00
CA GLU A 156 11.27 9.21 -9.22
C GLU A 156 10.36 9.20 -10.47
N LEU A 157 9.11 8.75 -10.30
CA LEU A 157 8.11 8.74 -11.36
C LEU A 157 7.53 10.11 -11.67
N SER A 158 7.64 11.09 -10.75
CA SER A 158 7.07 12.44 -10.93
C SER A 158 7.71 13.18 -12.11
N GLY A 159 9.02 13.06 -12.28
CA GLY A 159 9.73 13.58 -13.45
C GLY A 159 9.27 12.92 -14.75
N LYS A 160 9.12 11.58 -14.75
CA LYS A 160 8.67 10.83 -15.93
C LYS A 160 7.22 11.15 -16.32
N ARG A 161 6.34 11.33 -15.33
CA ARG A 161 4.96 11.79 -15.58
C ARG A 161 4.93 13.16 -16.26
N LEU A 162 5.78 14.08 -15.80
CA LEU A 162 5.89 15.41 -16.41
C LEU A 162 6.40 15.35 -17.85
N GLU A 163 7.40 14.52 -18.13
CA GLU A 163 7.92 14.24 -19.47
C GLU A 163 6.81 13.74 -20.41
N VAL A 164 6.09 12.68 -19.99
CA VAL A 164 4.99 12.11 -20.77
C VAL A 164 3.86 13.12 -20.98
N LEU A 165 3.52 13.91 -19.95
CA LEU A 165 2.51 14.98 -20.07
C LEU A 165 2.96 16.04 -21.07
N LYS A 166 4.23 16.46 -21.05
CA LYS A 166 4.80 17.44 -21.99
C LYS A 166 4.79 16.92 -23.43
N GLU A 167 5.09 15.65 -23.64
CA GLU A 167 4.99 15.02 -24.96
C GLU A 167 3.54 14.95 -25.47
N ALA A 168 2.59 14.63 -24.59
CA ALA A 168 1.16 14.58 -24.92
C ALA A 168 0.58 15.96 -25.19
N VAL A 169 1.15 17.01 -24.57
CA VAL A 169 0.71 18.42 -24.69
C VAL A 169 1.91 19.31 -25.07
N PRO A 170 2.40 19.27 -26.32
CA PRO A 170 3.64 19.95 -26.71
C PRO A 170 3.64 21.46 -26.44
N LYS A 171 2.48 22.11 -26.55
CA LYS A 171 2.29 23.55 -26.24
C LYS A 171 2.12 23.84 -24.74
N GLY A 172 2.13 22.82 -23.88
CA GLY A 172 1.97 22.91 -22.43
C GLY A 172 3.26 23.27 -21.71
N SER A 173 3.70 24.54 -21.81
CA SER A 173 4.89 25.01 -21.07
C SER A 173 4.58 25.44 -19.63
N ARG A 174 3.31 25.61 -19.27
CA ARG A 174 2.84 25.94 -17.91
C ARG A 174 1.99 24.80 -17.38
N VAL A 175 2.48 24.12 -16.36
CA VAL A 175 1.81 22.98 -15.73
C VAL A 175 1.44 23.33 -14.29
N ALA A 176 0.16 23.25 -13.96
CA ALA A 176 -0.25 23.29 -12.56
C ALA A 176 -0.01 21.93 -11.91
N VAL A 177 0.34 21.95 -10.63
CA VAL A 177 0.55 20.73 -9.84
C VAL A 177 -0.36 20.80 -8.62
N LEU A 178 -1.34 19.89 -8.56
CA LEU A 178 -2.19 19.73 -7.40
C LEU A 178 -1.46 18.90 -6.35
N SER A 179 -1.31 19.48 -5.16
CA SER A 179 -0.53 18.89 -4.06
C SER A 179 -1.23 19.08 -2.73
N ASN A 180 -1.16 18.08 -1.88
CA ASN A 180 -1.57 18.18 -0.49
C ASN A 180 -0.32 18.40 0.39
N PRO A 181 -0.12 19.60 0.97
CA PRO A 181 1.07 19.89 1.76
C PRO A 181 1.11 19.16 3.12
N THR A 182 -0.01 18.55 3.55
CA THR A 182 -0.03 17.71 4.76
C THR A 182 0.47 16.29 4.50
N ASN A 183 0.60 15.89 3.23
CA ASN A 183 1.17 14.61 2.84
C ASN A 183 2.71 14.74 2.73
N PRO A 184 3.49 14.01 3.53
CA PRO A 184 4.96 14.10 3.52
C PRO A 184 5.59 13.71 2.17
N ASP A 185 4.91 12.91 1.34
CA ASP A 185 5.40 12.52 0.01
C ASP A 185 5.32 13.66 -1.02
N SER A 186 4.53 14.71 -0.74
CA SER A 186 4.31 15.81 -1.67
C SER A 186 5.58 16.60 -1.94
N GLU A 187 6.35 16.92 -0.91
CA GLU A 187 7.60 17.68 -1.03
C GLU A 187 8.65 16.92 -1.86
N LEU A 188 8.82 15.62 -1.60
CA LEU A 188 9.76 14.77 -2.33
C LEU A 188 9.36 14.65 -3.83
N SER A 189 8.05 14.47 -4.08
CA SER A 189 7.51 14.41 -5.44
C SER A 189 7.74 15.73 -6.20
N LEU A 190 7.57 16.87 -5.53
CA LEU A 190 7.82 18.20 -6.14
C LEU A 190 9.30 18.39 -6.46
N LYS A 191 10.22 18.05 -5.56
CA LYS A 191 11.67 18.14 -5.80
C LYS A 191 12.09 17.34 -7.04
N GLY A 192 11.62 16.10 -7.16
CA GLY A 192 11.88 15.27 -8.34
C GLY A 192 11.32 15.88 -9.63
N MET A 193 10.12 16.45 -9.56
CA MET A 193 9.48 17.10 -10.69
C MET A 193 10.19 18.41 -11.12
N GLU A 194 10.68 19.20 -10.18
CA GLU A 194 11.38 20.47 -10.48
C GLU A 194 12.66 20.24 -11.28
N VAL A 195 13.38 19.14 -11.03
CA VAL A 195 14.56 18.76 -11.82
C VAL A 195 14.16 18.50 -13.28
N ALA A 196 13.11 17.69 -13.48
CA ALA A 196 12.59 17.41 -14.82
C ALA A 196 12.02 18.66 -15.50
N ALA A 197 11.34 19.52 -14.76
CA ALA A 197 10.74 20.74 -15.28
C ALA A 197 11.79 21.70 -15.87
N ARG A 198 12.92 21.87 -15.17
CA ARG A 198 14.07 22.66 -15.68
C ARG A 198 14.60 22.09 -16.99
N ALA A 199 14.80 20.78 -17.06
CA ALA A 199 15.31 20.10 -18.25
C ALA A 199 14.34 20.19 -19.46
N LEU A 200 13.01 20.18 -19.19
CA LEU A 200 11.97 20.21 -20.21
C LEU A 200 11.50 21.63 -20.60
N GLY A 201 12.02 22.67 -19.96
CA GLY A 201 11.56 24.04 -20.15
C GLY A 201 10.09 24.24 -19.73
N VAL A 202 9.64 23.55 -18.66
CA VAL A 202 8.29 23.61 -18.12
C VAL A 202 8.27 24.47 -16.87
N HIS A 203 7.31 25.39 -16.78
CA HIS A 203 7.05 26.17 -15.58
C HIS A 203 5.98 25.49 -14.74
N ILE A 204 6.38 25.06 -13.55
CA ILE A 204 5.47 24.46 -12.56
C ILE A 204 4.81 25.57 -11.75
N ARG A 205 3.50 25.43 -11.51
CA ARG A 205 2.74 26.26 -10.58
C ARG A 205 2.02 25.37 -9.58
N LEU A 206 2.43 25.46 -8.33
CA LEU A 206 1.84 24.70 -7.24
C LEU A 206 0.44 25.20 -6.90
N GLN A 207 -0.49 24.28 -6.70
CA GLN A 207 -1.84 24.48 -6.19
C GLN A 207 -2.00 23.56 -4.95
N GLU A 208 -1.93 24.16 -3.79
CA GLU A 208 -2.09 23.45 -2.53
C GLU A 208 -3.56 23.25 -2.21
N VAL A 209 -3.92 22.03 -1.79
CA VAL A 209 -5.26 21.63 -1.34
C VAL A 209 -5.10 20.76 -0.11
N ARG A 210 -5.60 21.24 1.04
CA ARG A 210 -5.55 20.53 2.32
C ARG A 210 -6.86 19.84 2.66
N ASP A 211 -7.94 20.31 2.06
CA ASP A 211 -9.30 19.86 2.30
C ASP A 211 -10.09 19.78 0.99
N PRO A 212 -11.01 18.80 0.83
CA PRO A 212 -11.81 18.66 -0.39
C PRO A 212 -12.59 19.90 -0.80
N THR A 213 -12.97 20.77 0.12
CA THR A 213 -13.70 22.02 -0.17
C THR A 213 -12.87 23.03 -0.96
N GLU A 214 -11.55 22.89 -0.96
CA GLU A 214 -10.63 23.82 -1.64
C GLU A 214 -10.44 23.51 -3.15
N PHE A 215 -10.92 22.36 -3.66
CA PHE A 215 -10.69 21.97 -5.05
C PHE A 215 -11.19 22.99 -6.06
N ASP A 216 -12.41 23.52 -5.91
CA ASP A 216 -12.97 24.48 -6.86
C ASP A 216 -12.10 25.75 -6.95
N LYS A 217 -11.67 26.27 -5.79
CA LYS A 217 -10.77 27.43 -5.71
C LYS A 217 -9.40 27.16 -6.34
N ALA A 218 -8.83 25.96 -6.14
CA ALA A 218 -7.56 25.54 -6.72
C ALA A 218 -7.66 25.46 -8.25
N PHE A 219 -8.76 24.91 -8.79
CA PHE A 219 -8.99 24.84 -10.23
C PHE A 219 -9.22 26.24 -10.85
N GLU A 220 -9.96 27.13 -10.19
CA GLU A 220 -10.08 28.53 -10.62
C GLU A 220 -8.72 29.25 -10.66
N ALA A 221 -7.89 29.06 -9.62
CA ALA A 221 -6.55 29.62 -9.58
C ALA A 221 -5.64 29.05 -10.68
N THR A 222 -5.80 27.75 -10.99
CA THR A 222 -5.11 27.08 -12.10
C THR A 222 -5.43 27.72 -13.44
N ILE A 223 -6.72 27.97 -13.72
CA ILE A 223 -7.19 28.60 -14.96
C ILE A 223 -6.73 30.06 -15.05
N ARG A 224 -6.92 30.85 -13.98
CA ARG A 224 -6.46 32.25 -13.92
C ARG A 224 -4.96 32.37 -14.12
N GLY A 225 -4.19 31.38 -13.62
CA GLY A 225 -2.75 31.29 -13.80
C GLY A 225 -2.30 30.90 -15.21
N GLY A 226 -3.25 30.62 -16.11
CA GLY A 226 -3.00 30.25 -17.50
C GLY A 226 -2.26 28.94 -17.66
N ALA A 227 -2.45 27.99 -16.74
CA ALA A 227 -1.95 26.63 -16.89
C ALA A 227 -2.54 25.97 -18.14
N ARG A 228 -1.73 25.17 -18.82
CA ARG A 228 -2.10 24.43 -20.03
C ARG A 228 -2.23 22.94 -19.82
N ALA A 229 -1.79 22.46 -18.67
CA ALA A 229 -1.94 21.09 -18.24
C ALA A 229 -1.94 21.04 -16.71
N LEU A 230 -2.41 19.92 -16.16
CA LEU A 230 -2.47 19.65 -14.73
C LEU A 230 -1.74 18.34 -14.43
N MET A 231 -1.08 18.30 -13.30
CA MET A 231 -0.53 17.09 -12.71
C MET A 231 -1.06 16.92 -11.31
N VAL A 232 -1.58 15.74 -11.00
CA VAL A 232 -2.13 15.43 -9.69
C VAL A 232 -1.15 14.50 -8.98
N LEU A 233 -0.58 14.96 -7.86
CA LEU A 233 0.37 14.18 -7.06
C LEU A 233 -0.33 13.04 -6.33
N PRO A 234 0.43 11.99 -5.93
CA PRO A 234 -0.12 10.90 -5.13
C PRO A 234 -0.63 11.41 -3.78
N ASP A 235 -1.90 11.19 -3.49
CA ASP A 235 -2.50 11.54 -2.21
C ASP A 235 -3.79 10.75 -1.96
N PRO A 236 -4.00 10.16 -0.77
CA PRO A 236 -5.22 9.39 -0.47
C PRO A 236 -6.51 10.23 -0.53
N MET A 237 -6.46 11.50 -0.08
CA MET A 237 -7.61 12.40 -0.15
C MET A 237 -7.98 12.66 -1.61
N PHE A 238 -6.99 12.87 -2.50
CA PHE A 238 -7.24 13.07 -3.93
C PHE A 238 -7.85 11.82 -4.57
N VAL A 239 -7.38 10.63 -4.21
CA VAL A 239 -7.94 9.35 -4.69
C VAL A 239 -9.40 9.21 -4.24
N SER A 240 -9.74 9.54 -3.00
CA SER A 240 -11.13 9.51 -2.50
C SER A 240 -12.06 10.48 -3.24
N GLN A 241 -11.49 11.53 -3.85
CA GLN A 241 -12.20 12.56 -4.61
C GLN A 241 -11.95 12.47 -6.12
N ALA A 242 -11.50 11.29 -6.61
CA ALA A 242 -11.09 11.11 -8.01
C ALA A 242 -12.15 11.57 -9.02
N GLY A 243 -13.42 11.18 -8.84
CA GLY A 243 -14.51 11.59 -9.71
C GLY A 243 -14.70 13.11 -9.77
N ARG A 244 -14.58 13.82 -8.63
CA ARG A 244 -14.69 15.28 -8.57
C ARG A 244 -13.53 15.97 -9.29
N ILE A 245 -12.29 15.52 -9.01
CA ILE A 245 -11.07 16.07 -9.64
C ILE A 245 -11.11 15.86 -11.15
N VAL A 246 -11.55 14.68 -11.61
CA VAL A 246 -11.72 14.37 -13.05
C VAL A 246 -12.77 15.29 -13.69
N ALA A 247 -13.93 15.48 -13.05
CA ALA A 247 -14.97 16.37 -13.54
C ALA A 247 -14.50 17.84 -13.66
N LEU A 248 -13.76 18.33 -12.65
CA LEU A 248 -13.17 19.67 -12.67
C LEU A 248 -12.11 19.83 -13.77
N SER A 249 -11.26 18.81 -13.98
CA SER A 249 -10.28 18.77 -15.05
C SER A 249 -10.93 18.85 -16.43
N ALA A 250 -11.99 18.04 -16.64
CA ALA A 250 -12.76 18.02 -17.89
C ALA A 250 -13.48 19.36 -18.14
N LYS A 251 -14.18 19.91 -17.13
CA LYS A 251 -14.85 21.21 -17.19
C LYS A 251 -13.87 22.33 -17.55
N SER A 252 -12.66 22.27 -17.01
CA SER A 252 -11.59 23.24 -17.26
C SER A 252 -10.82 22.99 -18.55
N ARG A 253 -11.13 21.91 -19.29
CA ARG A 253 -10.40 21.44 -20.48
C ARG A 253 -8.90 21.34 -20.26
N LEU A 254 -8.49 20.90 -19.06
CA LEU A 254 -7.09 20.75 -18.68
C LEU A 254 -6.64 19.31 -18.96
N PRO A 255 -5.72 19.07 -19.91
CA PRO A 255 -5.02 17.82 -20.02
C PRO A 255 -4.36 17.47 -18.69
N THR A 256 -4.72 16.31 -18.11
CA THR A 256 -4.27 15.95 -16.76
C THR A 256 -3.58 14.61 -16.75
N MET A 257 -2.42 14.56 -16.09
CA MET A 257 -1.68 13.35 -15.75
C MET A 257 -1.92 13.01 -14.28
N TYR A 258 -2.30 11.78 -14.02
CA TYR A 258 -2.56 11.27 -12.70
C TYR A 258 -1.50 10.26 -12.25
N ALA A 259 -1.27 10.21 -10.94
CA ALA A 259 -0.35 9.27 -10.32
C ALA A 259 -1.02 7.94 -9.90
N HIS A 260 -2.36 7.89 -9.94
CA HIS A 260 -3.16 6.73 -9.58
C HIS A 260 -4.15 6.37 -10.68
N ARG A 261 -4.35 5.07 -10.89
CA ARG A 261 -5.21 4.52 -11.95
C ARG A 261 -6.69 4.85 -11.73
N GLU A 262 -7.11 4.97 -10.48
CA GLU A 262 -8.49 5.28 -10.07
C GLU A 262 -9.04 6.52 -10.77
N PHE A 263 -8.19 7.50 -11.07
CA PHE A 263 -8.61 8.69 -11.83
C PHE A 263 -8.98 8.37 -13.28
N VAL A 264 -8.25 7.48 -13.94
CA VAL A 264 -8.58 7.07 -15.31
C VAL A 264 -9.81 6.16 -15.34
N ASP A 265 -9.97 5.30 -14.34
CA ASP A 265 -11.17 4.49 -14.15
C ASP A 265 -12.41 5.37 -13.88
N ALA A 266 -12.23 6.55 -13.26
CA ALA A 266 -13.26 7.59 -13.12
C ALA A 266 -13.45 8.47 -14.36
N GLY A 267 -12.79 8.18 -15.49
CA GLY A 267 -12.89 8.93 -16.73
C GLY A 267 -11.78 9.97 -16.99
N GLY A 268 -10.73 10.01 -16.17
CA GLY A 268 -9.57 10.89 -16.35
C GLY A 268 -8.75 10.58 -17.60
N LEU A 269 -7.85 11.50 -17.98
CA LEU A 269 -7.16 11.47 -19.26
C LEU A 269 -6.01 10.47 -19.33
N MET A 270 -5.02 10.59 -18.42
CA MET A 270 -3.80 9.77 -18.48
C MET A 270 -3.31 9.38 -17.08
N PHE A 271 -2.86 8.16 -16.96
CA PHE A 271 -2.19 7.63 -15.79
C PHE A 271 -0.84 7.01 -16.19
N TYR A 272 0.20 7.29 -15.43
CA TYR A 272 1.48 6.59 -15.50
C TYR A 272 1.98 6.28 -14.09
N GLY A 273 2.19 5.01 -13.78
CA GLY A 273 2.64 4.60 -12.45
C GLY A 273 2.83 3.11 -12.28
N ALA A 274 3.23 2.72 -11.07
CA ALA A 274 3.29 1.32 -10.69
C ALA A 274 1.89 0.70 -10.66
N SER A 275 1.80 -0.59 -11.01
CA SER A 275 0.58 -1.36 -10.81
C SER A 275 0.38 -1.65 -9.33
N LEU A 276 -0.45 -0.83 -8.68
CA LEU A 276 -0.75 -1.03 -7.25
C LEU A 276 -1.42 -2.37 -7.00
N ALA A 277 -2.27 -2.84 -7.91
CA ALA A 277 -2.89 -4.16 -7.80
C ALA A 277 -1.83 -5.28 -7.74
N ASP A 278 -0.77 -5.21 -8.59
CA ASP A 278 0.35 -6.16 -8.51
C ASP A 278 1.10 -6.04 -7.19
N MET A 279 1.33 -4.82 -6.70
CA MET A 279 2.02 -4.60 -5.43
C MET A 279 1.20 -5.15 -4.25
N TRP A 280 -0.11 -4.90 -4.20
CA TRP A 280 -1.00 -5.42 -3.15
C TRP A 280 -1.06 -6.95 -3.18
N ARG A 281 -1.14 -7.57 -4.37
CA ARG A 281 -1.07 -9.03 -4.50
C ARG A 281 0.26 -9.58 -3.99
N ARG A 282 1.39 -8.94 -4.33
CA ARG A 282 2.74 -9.35 -3.87
C ARG A 282 2.97 -9.11 -2.38
N ALA A 283 2.29 -8.14 -1.77
CA ALA A 283 2.37 -7.90 -0.33
C ALA A 283 1.97 -9.13 0.49
N THR A 284 1.11 -10.00 -0.03
CA THR A 284 0.71 -11.24 0.63
C THR A 284 1.85 -12.25 0.79
N THR A 285 2.88 -12.20 -0.06
CA THR A 285 4.10 -12.99 0.13
C THR A 285 4.84 -12.58 1.41
N TYR A 286 4.81 -11.30 1.77
CA TYR A 286 5.37 -10.81 3.04
C TYR A 286 4.52 -11.26 4.22
N VAL A 287 3.19 -11.18 4.09
CA VAL A 287 2.24 -11.70 5.08
C VAL A 287 2.53 -13.16 5.36
N ASP A 288 2.60 -13.99 4.32
CA ASP A 288 2.89 -15.44 4.42
C ASP A 288 4.21 -15.73 5.15
N LYS A 289 5.30 -15.04 4.76
CA LYS A 289 6.60 -15.20 5.39
C LYS A 289 6.59 -14.80 6.87
N ILE A 290 5.90 -13.70 7.21
CA ILE A 290 5.79 -13.20 8.58
C ILE A 290 4.97 -14.17 9.44
N LEU A 291 3.84 -14.65 8.95
CA LEU A 291 3.00 -15.64 9.63
C LEU A 291 3.74 -16.97 9.84
N LYS A 292 4.70 -17.31 8.97
CA LYS A 292 5.62 -18.46 9.11
C LYS A 292 6.84 -18.17 10.00
N GLY A 293 6.90 -17.00 10.65
CA GLY A 293 7.92 -16.64 11.64
C GLY A 293 9.12 -15.84 11.12
N THR A 294 9.14 -15.40 9.86
CA THR A 294 10.20 -14.52 9.35
C THR A 294 10.02 -13.11 9.94
N LYS A 295 11.11 -12.52 10.43
CA LYS A 295 11.05 -11.17 10.99
C LYS A 295 10.97 -10.10 9.88
N PRO A 296 10.15 -9.04 10.02
CA PRO A 296 10.10 -7.94 9.06
C PRO A 296 11.47 -7.32 8.77
N ALA A 297 12.32 -7.21 9.80
CA ALA A 297 13.68 -6.66 9.69
C ALA A 297 14.57 -7.41 8.68
N ASP A 298 14.31 -8.69 8.43
CA ASP A 298 15.07 -9.57 7.54
C ASP A 298 14.48 -9.64 6.12
N LEU A 299 13.33 -8.99 5.91
CA LEU A 299 12.64 -8.96 4.62
C LEU A 299 12.90 -7.63 3.91
N PRO A 300 13.65 -7.61 2.79
CA PRO A 300 13.94 -6.38 2.06
C PRO A 300 12.67 -5.75 1.51
N VAL A 301 12.65 -4.41 1.48
CA VAL A 301 11.59 -3.65 0.79
C VAL A 301 11.81 -3.75 -0.71
N GLU A 302 10.79 -4.23 -1.43
CA GLU A 302 10.87 -4.38 -2.87
C GLU A 302 10.26 -3.19 -3.62
N GLN A 303 10.78 -2.97 -4.83
CA GLN A 303 10.24 -2.02 -5.80
C GLN A 303 9.25 -2.70 -6.75
N PRO A 304 8.42 -1.93 -7.51
CA PRO A 304 7.48 -2.49 -8.46
C PRO A 304 8.22 -3.21 -9.59
N LYS A 305 7.62 -4.30 -10.04
CA LYS A 305 8.06 -5.02 -11.24
C LYS A 305 7.21 -4.68 -12.47
N LYS A 306 6.05 -4.04 -12.24
CA LYS A 306 5.08 -3.73 -13.28
C LYS A 306 4.67 -2.27 -13.20
N PHE A 307 4.78 -1.58 -14.32
CA PHE A 307 4.28 -0.22 -14.53
C PHE A 307 3.14 -0.27 -15.53
N GLU A 308 2.29 0.74 -15.49
CA GLU A 308 1.15 0.88 -16.40
C GLU A 308 1.09 2.32 -16.92
N PHE A 309 0.94 2.46 -18.25
CA PHE A 309 0.62 3.71 -18.90
C PHE A 309 -0.73 3.59 -19.59
N ILE A 310 -1.72 4.34 -19.10
CA ILE A 310 -3.10 4.27 -19.60
C ILE A 310 -3.50 5.63 -20.15
N ILE A 311 -4.09 5.63 -21.35
CA ILE A 311 -4.62 6.85 -22.00
C ILE A 311 -6.10 6.65 -22.30
N ASN A 312 -6.92 7.65 -21.98
CA ASN A 312 -8.36 7.68 -22.26
C ASN A 312 -8.65 8.65 -23.41
N LEU A 313 -8.91 8.11 -24.60
CA LEU A 313 -9.23 8.92 -25.79
C LEU A 313 -10.60 9.56 -25.71
N LYS A 314 -11.58 9.02 -24.96
CA LYS A 314 -12.87 9.70 -24.72
C LYS A 314 -12.64 11.01 -23.96
N ALA A 315 -11.81 10.96 -22.90
CA ALA A 315 -11.42 12.15 -22.15
C ALA A 315 -10.64 13.14 -23.03
N ALA A 316 -9.70 12.66 -23.85
CA ALA A 316 -8.97 13.53 -24.80
C ALA A 316 -9.91 14.25 -25.76
N LYS A 317 -10.86 13.52 -26.38
CA LYS A 317 -11.87 14.08 -27.27
C LYS A 317 -12.76 15.11 -26.58
N GLN A 318 -13.17 14.83 -25.33
CA GLN A 318 -14.02 15.74 -24.54
C GLN A 318 -13.37 17.09 -24.30
N ILE A 319 -12.06 17.14 -24.10
CA ILE A 319 -11.31 18.40 -23.88
C ILE A 319 -10.72 19.01 -25.15
N GLY A 320 -10.96 18.38 -26.32
CA GLY A 320 -10.44 18.83 -27.60
C GLY A 320 -8.94 18.59 -27.80
N LEU A 321 -8.38 17.57 -27.15
CA LEU A 321 -6.96 17.20 -27.25
C LEU A 321 -6.77 16.04 -28.23
N THR A 322 -5.82 16.19 -29.15
CA THR A 322 -5.31 15.08 -29.96
C THR A 322 -4.00 14.59 -29.36
N ILE A 323 -3.96 13.34 -28.93
CA ILE A 323 -2.74 12.71 -28.40
C ILE A 323 -1.82 12.34 -29.57
N PRO A 324 -0.54 12.74 -29.54
CA PRO A 324 0.42 12.40 -30.59
C PRO A 324 0.62 10.87 -30.72
N PRO A 325 0.81 10.35 -31.96
CA PRO A 325 0.97 8.91 -32.18
C PRO A 325 2.13 8.26 -31.42
N ASN A 326 3.25 8.97 -31.28
CA ASN A 326 4.41 8.52 -30.51
C ASN A 326 4.14 8.34 -29.00
N VAL A 327 3.12 9.04 -28.46
CA VAL A 327 2.67 8.87 -27.07
C VAL A 327 1.72 7.68 -26.97
N LEU A 328 0.79 7.55 -27.93
CA LEU A 328 -0.19 6.45 -27.94
C LEU A 328 0.47 5.07 -28.06
N VAL A 329 1.51 4.93 -28.88
CA VAL A 329 2.18 3.65 -29.09
C VAL A 329 2.89 3.13 -27.83
N ARG A 330 3.15 4.01 -26.87
CA ARG A 330 3.79 3.66 -25.58
C ARG A 330 2.79 3.28 -24.51
N ALA A 331 1.49 3.50 -24.74
CA ALA A 331 0.46 3.17 -23.77
C ALA A 331 0.24 1.65 -23.71
N ASP A 332 0.25 1.09 -22.50
CA ASP A 332 -0.10 -0.32 -22.28
C ASP A 332 -1.60 -0.55 -22.53
N ARG A 333 -2.40 0.50 -22.32
CA ARG A 333 -3.85 0.47 -22.53
C ARG A 333 -4.37 1.80 -23.05
N VAL A 334 -5.18 1.73 -24.09
CA VAL A 334 -5.91 2.88 -24.66
C VAL A 334 -7.42 2.62 -24.52
N ILE A 335 -8.11 3.50 -23.78
CA ILE A 335 -9.57 3.48 -23.60
C ILE A 335 -10.18 4.30 -24.77
N GLN A 336 -11.01 3.64 -25.57
CA GLN A 336 -11.68 4.22 -26.76
C GLN A 336 -13.12 4.61 -26.45
#